data_cebb3a567ae481f23fb53adc3a1914d5
#
_entry.id   cebb3a567ae481f23fb53adc3a1914d5
#
_cell.length_a   1.000
_cell.length_b   1.000
_cell.length_c   1.000
_cell.angle_alpha   90.00
_cell.angle_beta   90.00
_cell.angle_gamma   90.00
#
_symmetry.space_group_name_H-M   'P 1'
#
loop_
_entity.id
_entity.type
_entity.pdbx_description
1 polymer ?
#
loop_
_entity_poly.entity_id
_entity_poly.type
_entity_poly.pdbx_seq_one_letter_code
_entity_poly.pdbx_strand_id
1 'polypeptide(L)'
;MPALIKALAFGFLYDERFELAVLYGRIIFPYILLISLVQLFNSVLNALNLYHISTATQGVLNLFLIGSLIFSALYSGDFGYNLCVAVLASGFVNLVMVFIACRLNGISLTSVNLSALNPNLSISKELFLKSIPISLASGVSQINLVVGRQISSLFDGAMVWLIYADRLAQLPIALIGVALNVVTLPKLSSLKKSGRKVEGNSYLNQSMQLS
;
A
#
# COMPACT_ATOMS: atom_id res chain seq x y z
N MET A 1 16.95 -13.57 0.67
CA MET A 1 17.23 -12.13 0.42
C MET A 1 18.18 -11.89 -0.75
N PRO A 2 19.37 -12.49 -0.88
CA PRO A 2 20.26 -12.17 -2.01
C PRO A 2 19.60 -12.33 -3.38
N ALA A 3 18.86 -13.41 -3.61
CA ALA A 3 18.16 -13.66 -4.86
C ALA A 3 17.09 -12.57 -5.16
N LEU A 4 16.40 -12.09 -4.14
CA LEU A 4 15.38 -11.05 -4.26
C LEU A 4 16.02 -9.70 -4.62
N ILE A 5 17.14 -9.33 -3.98
CA ILE A 5 17.88 -8.11 -4.31
C ILE A 5 18.44 -8.19 -5.72
N LYS A 6 18.99 -9.34 -6.15
CA LYS A 6 19.41 -9.56 -7.53
C LYS A 6 18.28 -9.34 -8.53
N ALA A 7 17.07 -9.82 -8.19
CA ALA A 7 15.90 -9.66 -9.04
C ALA A 7 15.35 -8.21 -9.06
N LEU A 8 15.54 -7.40 -8.02
CA LEU A 8 15.00 -6.05 -7.91
C LEU A 8 15.98 -4.96 -8.28
N ALA A 9 17.30 -5.17 -8.09
CA ALA A 9 18.34 -4.17 -8.29
C ALA A 9 19.63 -4.85 -8.77
N PHE A 10 19.60 -5.38 -10.00
CA PHE A 10 20.72 -6.09 -10.60
C PHE A 10 22.01 -5.24 -10.66
N GLY A 11 21.89 -3.92 -10.85
CA GLY A 11 23.02 -3.00 -10.92
C GLY A 11 23.84 -2.93 -9.62
N PHE A 12 23.30 -3.35 -8.48
CA PHE A 12 24.04 -3.33 -7.20
C PHE A 12 24.97 -4.53 -7.01
N LEU A 13 24.92 -5.55 -7.88
CA LEU A 13 25.68 -6.80 -7.74
C LEU A 13 27.20 -6.63 -7.64
N TYR A 14 27.72 -5.57 -8.22
CA TYR A 14 29.16 -5.29 -8.31
C TYR A 14 29.63 -4.18 -7.36
N ASP A 15 28.78 -3.79 -6.38
CA ASP A 15 29.02 -2.66 -5.51
C ASP A 15 28.77 -3.05 -4.04
N GLU A 16 29.40 -2.33 -3.10
CA GLU A 16 29.20 -2.46 -1.65
C GLU A 16 27.71 -2.25 -1.25
N ARG A 17 26.95 -1.55 -2.09
CA ARG A 17 25.50 -1.34 -1.93
C ARG A 17 24.73 -2.64 -1.89
N PHE A 18 25.23 -3.73 -2.50
CA PHE A 18 24.55 -5.02 -2.49
C PHE A 18 24.48 -5.62 -1.09
N GLU A 19 25.58 -5.60 -0.35
CA GLU A 19 25.62 -6.16 1.01
C GLU A 19 24.72 -5.36 1.96
N LEU A 20 24.75 -4.03 1.89
CA LEU A 20 23.87 -3.15 2.64
C LEU A 20 22.38 -3.39 2.30
N ALA A 21 22.06 -3.52 1.02
CA ALA A 21 20.68 -3.82 0.59
C ALA A 21 20.19 -5.18 1.10
N VAL A 22 21.05 -6.19 1.11
CA VAL A 22 20.73 -7.52 1.67
C VAL A 22 20.54 -7.45 3.18
N LEU A 23 21.38 -6.71 3.90
CA LEU A 23 21.28 -6.53 5.35
C LEU A 23 19.96 -5.84 5.71
N TYR A 24 19.70 -4.67 5.14
CA TYR A 24 18.47 -3.91 5.39
C TYR A 24 17.22 -4.67 4.94
N GLY A 25 17.31 -5.37 3.81
CA GLY A 25 16.24 -6.22 3.33
C GLY A 25 15.89 -7.35 4.31
N ARG A 26 16.87 -7.97 4.96
CA ARG A 26 16.63 -8.98 6.00
C ARG A 26 15.93 -8.39 7.21
N ILE A 27 16.32 -7.19 7.63
CA ILE A 27 15.72 -6.49 8.78
C ILE A 27 14.25 -6.14 8.47
N ILE A 28 13.97 -5.60 7.28
CA ILE A 28 12.60 -5.17 6.91
C ILE A 28 11.69 -6.36 6.55
N PHE A 29 12.22 -7.50 6.16
CA PHE A 29 11.41 -8.62 5.65
C PHE A 29 10.24 -9.04 6.56
N PRO A 30 10.38 -9.12 7.89
CA PRO A 30 9.28 -9.44 8.78
C PRO A 30 8.13 -8.43 8.73
N TYR A 31 8.39 -7.18 8.29
CA TYR A 31 7.36 -6.16 8.10
C TYR A 31 6.26 -6.58 7.11
N ILE A 32 6.59 -7.42 6.11
CA ILE A 32 5.60 -7.93 5.15
C ILE A 32 4.50 -8.70 5.86
N LEU A 33 4.85 -9.51 6.85
CA LEU A 33 3.87 -10.24 7.66
C LEU A 33 3.03 -9.27 8.51
N LEU A 34 3.67 -8.32 9.16
CA LEU A 34 2.97 -7.33 9.98
C LEU A 34 1.97 -6.53 9.16
N ILE A 35 2.40 -5.97 8.01
CA ILE A 35 1.53 -5.14 7.16
C ILE A 35 0.39 -5.97 6.56
N SER A 36 0.61 -7.25 6.23
CA SER A 36 -0.44 -8.13 5.72
C SER A 36 -1.54 -8.33 6.76
N LEU A 37 -1.18 -8.54 8.03
CA LEU A 37 -2.15 -8.64 9.13
C LEU A 37 -2.86 -7.30 9.37
N VAL A 38 -2.13 -6.18 9.38
CA VAL A 38 -2.72 -4.83 9.50
C VAL A 38 -3.75 -4.60 8.40
N GLN A 39 -3.45 -4.94 7.15
CA GLN A 39 -4.39 -4.76 6.04
C GLN A 39 -5.63 -5.65 6.15
N LEU A 40 -5.47 -6.86 6.67
CA LEU A 40 -6.61 -7.73 6.95
C LEU A 40 -7.56 -7.09 7.96
N PHE A 41 -7.05 -6.60 9.10
CA PHE A 41 -7.86 -5.90 10.09
C PHE A 41 -8.43 -4.58 9.57
N ASN A 42 -7.66 -3.82 8.79
CA ASN A 42 -8.14 -2.61 8.13
C ASN A 42 -9.33 -2.90 7.19
N SER A 43 -9.31 -4.02 6.49
CA SER A 43 -10.43 -4.42 5.62
C SER A 43 -11.71 -4.67 6.44
N VAL A 44 -11.58 -5.28 7.61
CA VAL A 44 -12.71 -5.49 8.54
C VAL A 44 -13.23 -4.16 9.08
N LEU A 45 -12.33 -3.26 9.53
CA LEU A 45 -12.70 -1.93 10.02
C LEU A 45 -13.37 -1.07 8.95
N ASN A 46 -12.89 -1.14 7.71
CA ASN A 46 -13.49 -0.44 6.58
C ASN A 46 -14.89 -0.97 6.25
N ALA A 47 -15.12 -2.28 6.39
CA ALA A 47 -16.46 -2.87 6.25
C ALA A 47 -17.46 -2.35 7.29
N LEU A 48 -16.96 -1.92 8.47
CA LEU A 48 -17.73 -1.27 9.52
C LEU A 48 -17.81 0.27 9.38
N ASN A 49 -17.34 0.85 8.27
CA ASN A 49 -17.23 2.28 8.00
C ASN A 49 -16.29 3.06 8.95
N LEU A 50 -15.34 2.37 9.58
CA LEU A 50 -14.34 2.97 10.50
C LEU A 50 -13.06 3.36 9.74
N TYR A 51 -13.19 4.09 8.64
CA TYR A 51 -12.09 4.48 7.74
C TYR A 51 -11.00 5.31 8.41
N HIS A 52 -11.34 6.09 9.43
CA HIS A 52 -10.40 6.94 10.15
C HIS A 52 -9.27 6.14 10.82
N ILE A 53 -9.57 4.93 11.32
CA ILE A 53 -8.56 4.06 11.93
C ILE A 53 -7.60 3.52 10.86
N SER A 54 -8.15 3.06 9.75
CA SER A 54 -7.38 2.57 8.61
C SER A 54 -6.45 3.66 8.04
N THR A 55 -6.91 4.89 7.98
CA THR A 55 -6.09 6.03 7.52
C THR A 55 -5.00 6.41 8.53
N ALA A 56 -5.27 6.30 9.84
CA ALA A 56 -4.30 6.59 10.88
C ALA A 56 -3.06 5.69 10.82
N THR A 57 -3.17 4.45 10.31
CA THR A 57 -2.01 3.54 10.16
C THR A 57 -0.91 4.14 9.30
N GLN A 58 -1.27 4.89 8.25
CA GLN A 58 -0.32 5.59 7.41
C GLN A 58 0.37 6.74 8.16
N GLY A 59 -0.38 7.46 8.99
CA GLY A 59 0.17 8.52 9.85
C GLY A 59 1.21 7.99 10.83
N VAL A 60 0.93 6.85 11.46
CA VAL A 60 1.88 6.19 12.39
C VAL A 60 3.20 5.85 11.69
N LEU A 61 3.15 5.26 10.50
CA LEU A 61 4.36 4.96 9.73
C LEU A 61 5.19 6.22 9.48
N ASN A 62 4.55 7.31 9.04
CA ASN A 62 5.23 8.57 8.76
C ASN A 62 5.86 9.18 10.03
N LEU A 63 5.17 9.12 11.17
CA LEU A 63 5.72 9.59 12.45
C LEU A 63 6.96 8.81 12.86
N PHE A 64 6.96 7.49 12.70
CA PHE A 64 8.13 6.67 13.00
C PHE A 64 9.31 6.97 12.06
N LEU A 65 9.05 7.19 10.77
CA LEU A 65 10.10 7.57 9.81
C LEU A 65 10.70 8.93 10.15
N ILE A 66 9.87 9.94 10.43
CA ILE A 66 10.34 11.28 10.83
C ILE A 66 11.11 11.19 12.15
N GLY A 67 10.59 10.51 13.15
CA GLY A 67 11.25 10.30 14.43
C GLY A 67 12.62 9.63 14.28
N SER A 68 12.73 8.61 13.43
CA SER A 68 13.98 7.93 13.13
C SER A 68 15.01 8.83 12.46
N LEU A 69 14.59 9.68 11.52
CA LEU A 69 15.48 10.64 10.86
C LEU A 69 16.01 11.68 11.86
N ILE A 70 15.15 12.22 12.72
CA ILE A 70 15.54 13.17 13.77
C ILE A 70 16.51 12.48 14.74
N PHE A 71 16.20 11.27 15.19
CA PHE A 71 17.07 10.49 16.06
C PHE A 71 18.46 10.26 15.45
N SER A 72 18.50 9.83 14.18
CA SER A 72 19.78 9.61 13.48
C SER A 72 20.59 10.88 13.30
N ALA A 73 19.93 12.02 13.09
CA ALA A 73 20.61 13.31 12.96
C ALA A 73 21.22 13.79 14.28
N LEU A 74 20.55 13.51 15.42
CA LEU A 74 21.01 13.94 16.74
C LEU A 74 22.12 13.04 17.31
N TYR A 75 22.06 11.74 17.05
CA TYR A 75 22.95 10.74 17.67
C TYR A 75 23.97 10.12 16.69
N SER A 76 24.16 10.71 15.50
CA SER A 76 25.15 10.28 14.49
C SER A 76 25.08 8.75 14.19
N GLY A 77 23.89 8.19 14.15
CA GLY A 77 23.64 6.78 13.86
C GLY A 77 23.59 6.48 12.37
N ASP A 78 23.64 5.19 12.02
CA ASP A 78 23.40 4.71 10.66
C ASP A 78 21.92 4.96 10.29
N PHE A 79 21.70 5.92 9.39
CA PHE A 79 20.37 6.31 8.90
C PHE A 79 19.60 5.13 8.33
N GLY A 80 20.28 4.27 7.55
CA GLY A 80 19.65 3.12 6.91
C GLY A 80 19.13 2.09 7.91
N TYR A 81 19.97 1.75 8.89
CA TYR A 81 19.62 0.83 9.96
C TYR A 81 18.45 1.35 10.79
N ASN A 82 18.54 2.62 11.24
CA ASN A 82 17.51 3.23 12.08
C ASN A 82 16.15 3.34 11.36
N LEU A 83 16.16 3.64 10.05
CA LEU A 83 14.94 3.62 9.22
C LEU A 83 14.33 2.21 9.14
N CYS A 84 15.15 1.17 8.97
CA CYS A 84 14.67 -0.21 8.92
C CYS A 84 13.99 -0.62 10.23
N VAL A 85 14.60 -0.26 11.36
CA VAL A 85 14.04 -0.53 12.69
C VAL A 85 12.74 0.26 12.90
N ALA A 86 12.70 1.54 12.48
CA ALA A 86 11.50 2.37 12.58
C ALA A 86 10.32 1.79 11.77
N VAL A 87 10.58 1.29 10.57
CA VAL A 87 9.55 0.62 9.76
C VAL A 87 9.00 -0.60 10.48
N LEU A 88 9.85 -1.46 11.03
CA LEU A 88 9.41 -2.62 11.81
C LEU A 88 8.61 -2.22 13.05
N ALA A 89 9.10 -1.25 13.82
CA ALA A 89 8.43 -0.76 15.01
C ALA A 89 7.05 -0.17 14.67
N SER A 90 6.96 0.62 13.60
CA SER A 90 5.68 1.15 13.12
C SER A 90 4.69 0.06 12.74
N GLY A 91 5.16 -1.01 12.08
CA GLY A 91 4.34 -2.16 11.73
C GLY A 91 3.75 -2.85 12.95
N PHE A 92 4.55 -2.98 14.01
CA PHE A 92 4.10 -3.56 15.28
C PHE A 92 3.07 -2.67 15.98
N VAL A 93 3.34 -1.36 16.06
CA VAL A 93 2.40 -0.38 16.64
C VAL A 93 1.10 -0.34 15.85
N ASN A 94 1.16 -0.34 14.52
CA ASN A 94 -0.02 -0.41 13.66
C ASN A 94 -0.84 -1.67 13.90
N LEU A 95 -0.18 -2.83 14.02
CA LEU A 95 -0.88 -4.10 14.30
C LEU A 95 -1.60 -4.04 15.65
N VAL A 96 -0.94 -3.55 16.70
CA VAL A 96 -1.55 -3.38 18.02
C VAL A 96 -2.73 -2.40 17.96
N MET A 97 -2.57 -1.28 17.26
CA MET A 97 -3.61 -0.24 17.12
C MET A 97 -4.86 -0.81 16.44
N VAL A 98 -4.72 -1.48 15.28
CA VAL A 98 -5.89 -2.03 14.59
C VAL A 98 -6.50 -3.22 15.33
N PHE A 99 -5.69 -4.01 16.04
CA PHE A 99 -6.19 -5.09 16.89
C PHE A 99 -7.05 -4.57 18.04
N ILE A 100 -6.58 -3.54 18.75
CA ILE A 100 -7.34 -2.88 19.82
C ILE A 100 -8.62 -2.28 19.25
N ALA A 101 -8.53 -1.59 18.10
CA ALA A 101 -9.70 -1.02 17.43
C ALA A 101 -10.77 -2.07 17.09
N CYS A 102 -10.37 -3.23 16.58
CA CYS A 102 -11.28 -4.34 16.33
C CYS A 102 -11.95 -4.83 17.63
N ARG A 103 -11.16 -4.98 18.70
CA ARG A 103 -11.69 -5.41 20.01
C ARG A 103 -12.70 -4.43 20.59
N LEU A 104 -12.40 -3.13 20.55
CA LEU A 104 -13.28 -2.06 21.07
C LEU A 104 -14.60 -1.97 20.29
N ASN A 105 -14.61 -2.34 19.03
CA ASN A 105 -15.82 -2.38 18.20
C ASN A 105 -16.56 -3.74 18.23
N GLY A 106 -16.27 -4.58 19.23
CA GLY A 106 -17.00 -5.84 19.46
C GLY A 106 -16.62 -6.98 18.53
N ILE A 107 -15.54 -6.84 17.76
CA ILE A 107 -15.07 -7.92 16.87
C ILE A 107 -14.30 -8.93 17.73
N SER A 108 -14.94 -10.05 18.03
CA SER A 108 -14.31 -11.14 18.77
C SER A 108 -13.39 -11.93 17.85
N LEU A 109 -12.10 -11.62 17.91
CA LEU A 109 -11.05 -12.32 17.16
C LEU A 109 -10.72 -13.71 17.72
N THR A 110 -11.19 -13.98 18.97
CA THR A 110 -10.94 -15.24 19.68
C THR A 110 -12.03 -16.30 19.45
N SER A 111 -13.20 -15.89 19.00
CA SER A 111 -14.30 -16.83 18.65
C SER A 111 -14.38 -17.04 17.14
N VAL A 112 -13.25 -17.32 16.49
CA VAL A 112 -13.29 -17.98 15.20
C VAL A 112 -13.78 -19.39 15.47
N ASN A 113 -15.09 -19.54 15.45
CA ASN A 113 -15.72 -20.85 15.54
C ASN A 113 -15.30 -21.58 14.25
N LEU A 114 -14.28 -22.44 14.34
CA LEU A 114 -13.78 -23.20 13.19
C LEU A 114 -14.90 -24.06 12.57
N SER A 115 -15.93 -24.39 13.32
CA SER A 115 -17.12 -25.09 12.81
C SER A 115 -18.07 -24.16 12.03
N ALA A 116 -17.98 -22.80 12.23
CA ALA A 116 -18.66 -21.84 11.37
C ALA A 116 -17.87 -21.53 10.09
N LEU A 117 -16.62 -21.94 10.01
CA LEU A 117 -15.82 -22.10 8.80
C LEU A 117 -16.25 -23.35 8.01
N ASN A 118 -17.57 -23.55 7.84
CA ASN A 118 -18.03 -24.18 6.63
C ASN A 118 -17.76 -23.12 5.54
N PRO A 119 -16.61 -23.17 4.85
CA PRO A 119 -16.41 -22.23 3.76
C PRO A 119 -17.53 -22.56 2.79
N ASN A 120 -18.44 -21.63 2.59
CA ASN A 120 -19.28 -21.68 1.42
C ASN A 120 -18.27 -21.63 0.27
N LEU A 121 -17.82 -22.81 -0.14
CA LEU A 121 -16.69 -22.99 -1.08
C LEU A 121 -16.98 -22.22 -2.38
N SER A 122 -18.29 -22.02 -2.66
CA SER A 122 -18.77 -21.21 -3.77
C SER A 122 -18.44 -19.73 -3.60
N ILE A 123 -18.62 -19.14 -2.41
CA ILE A 123 -18.32 -17.71 -2.16
C ILE A 123 -16.82 -17.46 -2.18
N SER A 124 -16.04 -18.33 -1.56
CA SER A 124 -14.56 -18.22 -1.56
C SER A 124 -14.01 -18.35 -2.99
N LYS A 125 -14.54 -19.28 -3.78
CA LYS A 125 -14.16 -19.47 -5.18
C LYS A 125 -14.57 -18.26 -6.04
N GLU A 126 -15.75 -17.71 -5.83
CA GLU A 126 -16.24 -16.54 -6.55
C GLU A 126 -15.38 -15.30 -6.25
N LEU A 127 -15.05 -15.07 -4.98
CA LEU A 127 -14.16 -13.98 -4.56
C LEU A 127 -12.77 -14.15 -5.17
N PHE A 128 -12.22 -15.36 -5.14
CA PHE A 128 -10.91 -15.67 -5.73
C PHE A 128 -10.91 -15.40 -7.24
N LEU A 129 -11.89 -15.90 -7.96
CA LEU A 129 -12.01 -15.69 -9.41
C LEU A 129 -12.19 -14.20 -9.78
N LYS A 130 -12.95 -13.42 -8.99
CA LYS A 130 -13.10 -11.98 -9.19
C LYS A 130 -11.84 -11.19 -8.84
N SER A 131 -10.99 -11.69 -7.95
CA SER A 131 -9.73 -11.01 -7.59
C SER A 131 -8.62 -11.20 -8.63
N ILE A 132 -8.66 -12.27 -9.44
CA ILE A 132 -7.62 -12.56 -10.45
C ILE A 132 -7.43 -11.40 -11.44
N PRO A 133 -8.46 -10.88 -12.15
CA PRO A 133 -8.25 -9.80 -13.11
C PRO A 133 -7.77 -8.51 -12.45
N ILE A 134 -8.21 -8.21 -11.23
CA ILE A 134 -7.75 -7.04 -10.47
C ILE A 134 -6.27 -7.20 -10.09
N SER A 135 -5.88 -8.40 -9.63
CA SER A 135 -4.49 -8.71 -9.29
C SER A 135 -3.58 -8.67 -10.51
N LEU A 136 -4.05 -9.14 -11.66
CA LEU A 136 -3.30 -9.06 -12.92
C LEU A 136 -3.10 -7.62 -13.36
N ALA A 137 -4.14 -6.79 -13.33
CA ALA A 137 -4.05 -5.37 -13.67
C ALA A 137 -3.06 -4.62 -12.76
N SER A 138 -3.13 -4.86 -11.45
CA SER A 138 -2.17 -4.31 -10.48
C SER A 138 -0.75 -4.85 -10.71
N GLY A 139 -0.62 -6.13 -11.09
CA GLY A 139 0.64 -6.79 -11.36
C GLY A 139 1.40 -6.16 -12.52
N VAL A 140 0.71 -5.77 -13.61
CA VAL A 140 1.34 -5.09 -14.75
C VAL A 140 2.00 -3.78 -14.32
N SER A 141 1.33 -2.96 -13.52
CA SER A 141 1.91 -1.73 -12.98
C SER A 141 3.13 -2.00 -12.11
N GLN A 142 3.10 -3.06 -11.29
CA GLN A 142 4.24 -3.44 -10.46
C GLN A 142 5.43 -3.95 -11.28
N ILE A 143 5.20 -4.68 -12.36
CA ILE A 143 6.27 -5.13 -13.29
C ILE A 143 6.95 -3.90 -13.90
N ASN A 144 6.19 -2.90 -14.37
CA ASN A 144 6.75 -1.67 -14.91
C ASN A 144 7.65 -0.95 -13.90
N LEU A 145 7.21 -0.83 -12.63
CA LEU A 145 8.01 -0.25 -11.56
C LEU A 145 9.29 -1.05 -11.28
N VAL A 146 9.22 -2.38 -11.32
CA VAL A 146 10.40 -3.25 -11.12
C VAL A 146 11.39 -3.06 -12.25
N VAL A 147 10.95 -3.05 -13.51
CA VAL A 147 11.81 -2.81 -14.68
C VAL A 147 12.47 -1.43 -14.60
N GLY A 148 11.71 -0.39 -14.26
CA GLY A 148 12.26 0.97 -14.07
C GLY A 148 13.34 1.02 -12.99
N ARG A 149 13.14 0.34 -11.85
CA ARG A 149 14.13 0.24 -10.77
C ARG A 149 15.35 -0.55 -11.18
N GLN A 150 15.20 -1.63 -11.93
CA GLN A 150 16.31 -2.42 -12.46
C GLN A 150 17.23 -1.57 -13.34
N ILE A 151 16.65 -0.85 -14.30
CA ILE A 151 17.39 0.03 -15.19
C ILE A 151 18.07 1.16 -14.40
N SER A 152 17.33 1.80 -13.48
CA SER A 152 17.87 2.88 -12.65
C SER A 152 18.99 2.42 -11.73
N SER A 153 19.02 1.14 -11.32
CA SER A 153 20.08 0.60 -10.46
C SER A 153 21.45 0.53 -11.15
N LEU A 154 21.49 0.60 -12.49
CA LEU A 154 22.74 0.61 -13.27
C LEU A 154 23.43 1.97 -13.26
N PHE A 155 22.75 3.03 -12.87
CA PHE A 155 23.28 4.39 -12.87
C PHE A 155 23.30 4.97 -11.44
N ASP A 156 24.39 5.64 -11.08
CA ASP A 156 24.51 6.24 -9.76
C ASP A 156 23.51 7.38 -9.56
N GLY A 157 22.74 7.29 -8.47
CA GLY A 157 21.74 8.29 -8.12
C GLY A 157 20.43 8.24 -8.92
N ALA A 158 20.39 7.54 -10.06
CA ALA A 158 19.21 7.53 -10.95
C ALA A 158 17.96 6.96 -10.27
N MET A 159 18.12 5.99 -9.36
CA MET A 159 17.00 5.43 -8.59
C MET A 159 16.33 6.51 -7.72
N VAL A 160 17.09 7.38 -7.10
CA VAL A 160 16.59 8.49 -6.28
C VAL A 160 15.90 9.54 -7.16
N TRP A 161 16.49 9.90 -8.28
CA TRP A 161 15.92 10.86 -9.22
C TRP A 161 14.58 10.34 -9.81
N LEU A 162 14.51 9.05 -10.14
CA LEU A 162 13.28 8.43 -10.61
C LEU A 162 12.15 8.53 -9.56
N ILE A 163 12.47 8.24 -8.29
CA ILE A 163 11.51 8.34 -7.20
C ILE A 163 11.00 9.79 -7.04
N TYR A 164 11.88 10.79 -7.09
CA TYR A 164 11.47 12.20 -7.00
C TYR A 164 10.64 12.63 -8.22
N ALA A 165 11.01 12.21 -9.42
CA ALA A 165 10.26 12.50 -10.64
C ALA A 165 8.84 11.91 -10.55
N ASP A 166 8.71 10.65 -10.12
CA ASP A 166 7.41 10.00 -9.89
C ASP A 166 6.57 10.74 -8.85
N ARG A 167 7.18 11.22 -7.76
CA ARG A 167 6.47 11.99 -6.73
C ARG A 167 5.94 13.33 -7.29
N LEU A 168 6.74 14.04 -8.07
CA LEU A 168 6.31 15.29 -8.70
C LEU A 168 5.20 15.05 -9.72
N ALA A 169 5.30 14.01 -10.54
CA ALA A 169 4.26 13.65 -11.51
C ALA A 169 2.94 13.22 -10.84
N GLN A 170 3.01 12.60 -9.66
CA GLN A 170 1.82 12.20 -8.92
C GLN A 170 1.02 13.39 -8.36
N LEU A 171 1.63 14.57 -8.10
CA LEU A 171 0.93 15.72 -7.54
C LEU A 171 -0.22 16.23 -8.43
N PRO A 172 0.00 16.53 -9.73
CA PRO A 172 -1.10 16.94 -10.60
C PRO A 172 -2.15 15.83 -10.76
N ILE A 173 -1.72 14.58 -10.91
CA ILE A 173 -2.63 13.43 -11.08
C ILE A 173 -3.49 13.25 -9.83
N ALA A 174 -2.93 13.39 -8.63
CA ALA A 174 -3.67 13.26 -7.38
C ALA A 174 -4.68 14.40 -7.22
N LEU A 175 -4.29 15.65 -7.53
CA LEU A 175 -5.19 16.81 -7.41
C LEU A 175 -6.39 16.69 -8.36
N ILE A 176 -6.14 16.38 -9.63
CA ILE A 176 -7.20 16.27 -10.64
C ILE A 176 -8.00 15.00 -10.46
N GLY A 177 -7.33 13.84 -10.30
CA GLY A 177 -7.97 12.54 -10.20
C GLY A 177 -8.83 12.39 -8.95
N VAL A 178 -8.36 12.88 -7.78
CA VAL A 178 -9.16 12.84 -6.55
C VAL A 178 -10.36 13.78 -6.65
N ALA A 179 -10.17 15.00 -7.17
CA ALA A 179 -11.27 15.96 -7.35
C ALA A 179 -12.37 15.39 -8.27
N LEU A 180 -11.98 14.80 -9.40
CA LEU A 180 -12.92 14.16 -10.32
C LEU A 180 -13.65 12.97 -9.68
N ASN A 181 -12.93 12.10 -8.97
CA ASN A 181 -13.53 10.94 -8.31
C ASN A 181 -14.54 11.35 -7.23
N VAL A 182 -14.21 12.33 -6.40
CA VAL A 182 -15.09 12.81 -5.31
C VAL A 182 -16.39 13.39 -5.84
N VAL A 183 -16.35 14.08 -6.99
CA VAL A 183 -17.55 14.74 -7.58
C VAL A 183 -18.30 13.77 -8.50
N THR A 184 -17.59 13.00 -9.31
CA THR A 184 -18.18 12.20 -10.40
C THR A 184 -18.82 10.91 -9.89
N LEU A 185 -18.19 10.20 -8.98
CA LEU A 185 -18.69 8.91 -8.48
C LEU A 185 -20.05 9.01 -7.77
N PRO A 186 -20.30 9.93 -6.81
CA PRO A 186 -21.61 10.05 -6.17
C PRO A 186 -22.70 10.43 -7.16
N LYS A 187 -22.40 11.34 -8.11
CA LYS A 187 -23.36 11.79 -9.11
C LYS A 187 -23.72 10.69 -10.10
N LEU A 188 -22.76 9.91 -10.58
CA LEU A 188 -23.00 8.72 -11.40
C LEU A 188 -23.81 7.65 -10.66
N SER A 189 -23.50 7.41 -9.40
CA SER A 189 -24.22 6.45 -8.56
C SER A 189 -25.69 6.87 -8.37
N SER A 190 -25.95 8.16 -8.17
CA SER A 190 -27.31 8.71 -8.03
C SER A 190 -28.11 8.62 -9.33
N LEU A 191 -27.51 8.96 -10.46
CA LEU A 191 -28.12 8.87 -11.79
C LEU A 191 -28.43 7.41 -12.18
N LYS A 192 -27.55 6.48 -11.82
CA LYS A 192 -27.79 5.05 -12.05
C LYS A 192 -28.96 4.51 -11.20
N LYS A 193 -29.05 4.95 -9.93
CA LYS A 193 -30.15 4.57 -9.04
C LYS A 193 -31.49 5.16 -9.49
N SER A 194 -31.51 6.35 -10.08
CA SER A 194 -32.73 6.99 -10.62
C SER A 194 -33.15 6.51 -12.01
N GLY A 195 -32.47 5.51 -12.57
CA GLY A 195 -32.81 4.93 -13.88
C GLY A 195 -32.43 5.79 -15.10
N ARG A 196 -31.80 6.96 -14.91
CA ARG A 196 -31.43 7.91 -15.97
C ARG A 196 -30.11 7.54 -16.66
N LYS A 197 -30.10 6.39 -17.33
CA LYS A 197 -28.88 5.84 -17.98
C LYS A 197 -28.27 6.77 -19.04
N VAL A 198 -29.10 7.47 -19.81
CA VAL A 198 -28.64 8.35 -20.87
C VAL A 198 -27.89 9.57 -20.31
N GLU A 199 -28.45 10.19 -19.28
CA GLU A 199 -27.79 11.31 -18.58
C GLU A 199 -26.50 10.88 -17.88
N GLY A 200 -26.47 9.65 -17.31
CA GLY A 200 -25.26 9.07 -16.72
C GLY A 200 -24.13 8.87 -17.73
N ASN A 201 -24.45 8.38 -18.93
CA ASN A 201 -23.45 8.20 -20.01
C ASN A 201 -22.95 9.54 -20.56
N SER A 202 -23.83 10.54 -20.70
CA SER A 202 -23.43 11.89 -21.13
C SER A 202 -22.49 12.53 -20.11
N TYR A 203 -22.80 12.39 -18.83
CA TYR A 203 -21.95 12.91 -17.74
C TYR A 203 -20.58 12.19 -17.65
N LEU A 204 -20.56 10.89 -17.91
CA LEU A 204 -19.32 10.12 -18.03
C LEU A 204 -18.44 10.64 -19.17
N ASN A 205 -19.01 10.82 -20.36
CA ASN A 205 -18.26 11.33 -21.52
C ASN A 205 -17.72 12.75 -21.27
N GLN A 206 -18.49 13.60 -20.61
CA GLN A 206 -18.04 14.95 -20.25
C GLN A 206 -16.91 14.93 -19.20
N SER A 207 -16.99 14.04 -18.20
CA SER A 207 -15.94 13.92 -17.19
C SER A 207 -14.65 13.31 -17.75
N MET A 208 -14.74 12.41 -18.77
CA MET A 208 -13.56 11.88 -19.46
C MET A 208 -12.89 12.89 -20.39
N GLN A 209 -13.63 13.89 -20.90
CA GLN A 209 -13.04 14.97 -21.72
C GLN A 209 -12.29 16.00 -20.88
N LEU A 210 -12.56 16.07 -19.57
CA LEU A 210 -11.91 16.99 -18.63
C LEU A 210 -10.72 16.34 -17.90
N SER A 211 -10.50 15.04 -18.09
CA SER A 211 -9.40 14.26 -17.54
C SER A 211 -8.24 14.10 -18.53
#